data_8e36783863de6a796f073e8347d68053
#
_entry.id   8e36783863de6a796f073e8347d68053
#
_cell.length_a   1.000
_cell.length_b   1.000
_cell.length_c   1.000
_cell.angle_alpha   90.00
_cell.angle_beta   90.00
_cell.angle_gamma   90.00
#
_symmetry.space_group_name_H-M   'P 1'
#
loop_
_entity.id
_entity.type
_entity.pdbx_description
1 polymer ?
#
loop_
_entity_poly.entity_id
_entity_poly.type
_entity_poly.pdbx_seq_one_letter_code
_entity_poly.pdbx_strand_id
1 'polypeptide(L)'
;MFNGIVYNKGFIKSIKSNPRYVNGSLVIEISSNISFKKEDIGESVCCDGVCLTLIKILKKSFLFYLSKETLNRSNFKNIKIGKAINLEKSLFHGKKISGHYIQGHVDTTSTVKSINIIDRSWNI
;
A
#
# COMPACT_ATOMS: atom_id res chain seq x y z
N MET A 1 8.88 8.09 1.61
CA MET A 1 8.14 8.83 2.65
C MET A 1 6.83 9.33 2.10
N PHE A 2 5.79 9.43 2.92
CA PHE A 2 4.41 9.76 2.56
C PHE A 2 3.85 10.84 3.49
N ASN A 3 2.74 11.49 3.08
CA ASN A 3 2.02 12.47 3.90
C ASN A 3 0.96 11.85 4.81
N GLY A 4 0.51 10.63 4.53
CA GLY A 4 -0.67 10.02 5.12
C GLY A 4 -1.99 10.54 4.54
N ILE A 5 -1.96 11.17 3.37
CA ILE A 5 -3.15 11.71 2.70
C ILE A 5 -3.46 10.89 1.45
N VAL A 6 -4.63 10.25 1.47
CA VAL A 6 -5.06 9.38 0.37
C VAL A 6 -5.80 10.18 -0.69
N TYR A 7 -5.23 10.23 -1.90
CA TYR A 7 -5.85 10.87 -3.06
C TYR A 7 -6.42 9.89 -4.08
N ASN A 8 -5.97 8.64 -4.04
CA ASN A 8 -6.34 7.64 -5.02
C ASN A 8 -6.77 6.34 -4.36
N LYS A 9 -7.64 5.62 -5.04
CA LYS A 9 -8.01 4.24 -4.72
C LYS A 9 -7.72 3.34 -5.90
N GLY A 10 -7.50 2.08 -5.62
CA GLY A 10 -7.39 1.01 -6.59
C GLY A 10 -8.09 -0.25 -6.12
N PHE A 11 -8.09 -1.27 -6.96
CA PHE A 11 -8.68 -2.58 -6.67
C PHE A 11 -7.69 -3.68 -7.01
N ILE A 12 -7.58 -4.68 -6.15
CA ILE A 12 -6.73 -5.85 -6.40
C ILE A 12 -7.30 -6.65 -7.57
N LYS A 13 -6.55 -6.76 -8.66
CA LYS A 13 -6.91 -7.54 -9.86
C LYS A 13 -6.37 -8.95 -9.84
N SER A 14 -5.14 -9.13 -9.37
CA SER A 14 -4.52 -10.45 -9.28
C SER A 14 -3.52 -10.54 -8.14
N ILE A 15 -3.29 -11.75 -7.68
CA ILE A 15 -2.31 -12.09 -6.64
C ILE A 15 -1.56 -13.31 -7.16
N LYS A 16 -0.23 -13.21 -7.29
CA LYS A 16 0.61 -14.29 -7.83
C LYS A 16 1.85 -14.48 -6.99
N SER A 17 2.22 -15.74 -6.74
CA SER A 17 3.58 -16.08 -6.34
C SER A 17 4.49 -15.91 -7.56
N ASN A 18 5.68 -15.36 -7.37
CA ASN A 18 6.65 -15.24 -8.45
C ASN A 18 7.91 -16.04 -8.09
N PRO A 19 8.23 -17.12 -8.83
CA PRO A 19 9.38 -17.95 -8.55
C PRO A 19 10.74 -17.23 -8.72
N ARG A 20 10.76 -16.06 -9.37
CA ARG A 20 11.97 -15.22 -9.49
C ARG A 20 12.33 -14.48 -8.20
N TYR A 21 11.39 -14.40 -7.26
CA TYR A 21 11.60 -13.75 -5.96
C TYR A 21 11.71 -14.81 -4.86
N VAL A 22 12.15 -14.36 -3.69
CA VAL A 22 12.30 -15.22 -2.51
C VAL A 22 11.00 -15.99 -2.24
N ASN A 23 11.12 -17.27 -1.93
CA ASN A 23 10.01 -18.15 -1.62
C ASN A 23 9.11 -17.55 -0.51
N GLY A 24 7.81 -17.51 -0.75
CA GLY A 24 6.82 -16.89 0.15
C GLY A 24 6.57 -15.40 -0.08
N SER A 25 7.15 -14.79 -1.14
CA SER A 25 6.79 -13.46 -1.61
C SER A 25 5.66 -13.48 -2.62
N LEU A 26 4.96 -12.35 -2.78
CA LEU A 26 3.87 -12.19 -3.74
C LEU A 26 4.11 -11.00 -4.67
N VAL A 27 3.47 -11.04 -5.82
CA VAL A 27 3.24 -9.89 -6.69
C VAL A 27 1.74 -9.68 -6.80
N ILE A 28 1.29 -8.47 -6.49
CA ILE A 28 -0.11 -8.08 -6.67
C ILE A 28 -0.25 -7.11 -7.82
N GLU A 29 -1.37 -7.22 -8.54
CA GLU A 29 -1.79 -6.26 -9.55
C GLU A 29 -2.92 -5.39 -8.98
N ILE A 30 -2.73 -4.08 -9.00
CA ILE A 30 -3.73 -3.10 -8.57
C ILE A 30 -4.17 -2.28 -9.78
N SER A 31 -5.46 -2.27 -10.10
CA SER A 31 -6.06 -1.33 -11.06
C SER A 31 -6.36 0.00 -10.37
N SER A 32 -6.03 1.12 -11.02
CA SER A 32 -6.29 2.45 -10.47
C SER A 32 -6.19 3.50 -11.57
N ASN A 33 -6.76 4.68 -11.33
CA ASN A 33 -6.58 5.87 -12.14
C ASN A 33 -5.35 6.71 -11.72
N ILE A 34 -4.59 6.28 -10.72
CA ILE A 34 -3.31 6.89 -10.36
C ILE A 34 -2.37 6.84 -11.58
N SER A 35 -1.61 7.90 -11.82
CA SER A 35 -0.69 7.96 -12.96
C SER A 35 0.74 7.74 -12.50
N PHE A 36 1.46 6.85 -13.18
CA PHE A 36 2.90 6.64 -13.03
C PHE A 36 3.59 6.76 -14.38
N LYS A 37 4.81 7.28 -14.37
CA LYS A 37 5.70 7.31 -15.53
C LYS A 37 6.66 6.13 -15.48
N LYS A 38 7.33 5.84 -16.59
CA LYS A 38 8.31 4.75 -16.66
C LYS A 38 9.46 4.91 -15.65
N GLU A 39 9.83 6.14 -15.38
CA GLU A 39 10.87 6.52 -14.41
C GLU A 39 10.47 6.21 -12.96
N ASP A 40 9.16 6.13 -12.67
CA ASP A 40 8.64 5.83 -11.34
C ASP A 40 8.77 4.32 -10.98
N ILE A 41 9.19 3.46 -11.92
CA ILE A 41 9.44 2.04 -11.62
C ILE A 41 10.60 1.93 -10.63
N GLY A 42 10.36 1.24 -9.51
CA GLY A 42 11.27 1.16 -8.37
C GLY A 42 10.89 2.08 -7.22
N GLU A 43 9.98 3.04 -7.45
CA GLU A 43 9.50 3.91 -6.38
C GLU A 43 8.63 3.20 -5.35
N SER A 44 8.60 3.80 -4.16
CA SER A 44 7.70 3.39 -3.09
C SER A 44 6.31 3.99 -3.28
N VAL A 45 5.29 3.18 -3.09
CA VAL A 45 3.88 3.59 -3.08
C VAL A 45 3.25 3.08 -1.78
N CYS A 46 2.53 3.96 -1.08
CA CYS A 46 1.80 3.57 0.12
C CYS A 46 0.46 2.94 -0.29
N CYS A 47 0.30 1.66 0.00
CA CYS A 47 -0.89 0.86 -0.30
C CYS A 47 -1.56 0.44 1.02
N ASP A 48 -2.74 0.97 1.34
CA ASP A 48 -3.41 0.76 2.66
C ASP A 48 -2.45 0.99 3.85
N GLY A 49 -1.57 2.00 3.78
CA GLY A 49 -0.59 2.29 4.83
C GLY A 49 0.73 1.53 4.73
N VAL A 50 0.83 0.54 3.83
CA VAL A 50 2.05 -0.28 3.65
C VAL A 50 2.88 0.25 2.50
N CYS A 51 4.18 0.45 2.73
CA CYS A 51 5.14 0.83 1.69
C CYS A 51 5.44 -0.37 0.79
N LEU A 52 5.03 -0.29 -0.48
CA LEU A 52 5.29 -1.32 -1.50
C LEU A 52 6.11 -0.74 -2.65
N THR A 53 6.91 -1.58 -3.30
CA THR A 53 7.70 -1.18 -4.47
C THR A 53 6.92 -1.40 -5.75
N LEU A 54 6.80 -0.36 -6.56
CA LEU A 54 6.25 -0.41 -7.92
C LEU A 54 7.24 -1.13 -8.84
N ILE A 55 6.88 -2.30 -9.36
CA ILE A 55 7.80 -3.11 -10.19
C ILE A 55 7.44 -3.10 -11.68
N LYS A 56 6.20 -2.74 -12.03
CA LYS A 56 5.78 -2.67 -13.43
C LYS A 56 4.52 -1.82 -13.60
N ILE A 57 4.47 -1.09 -14.71
CA ILE A 57 3.30 -0.31 -15.15
C ILE A 57 2.65 -1.05 -16.33
N LEU A 58 1.33 -1.26 -16.24
CA LEU A 58 0.48 -1.80 -17.29
C LEU A 58 -0.49 -0.72 -17.76
N LYS A 59 -1.36 -1.02 -18.76
CA LYS A 59 -2.23 0.00 -19.38
C LYS A 59 -3.15 0.75 -18.40
N LYS A 60 -3.72 0.06 -17.40
CA LYS A 60 -4.60 0.62 -16.35
C LYS A 60 -4.40 -0.05 -15.00
N SER A 61 -3.23 -0.61 -14.78
CA SER A 61 -2.89 -1.31 -13.54
C SER A 61 -1.39 -1.33 -13.32
N PHE A 62 -1.00 -1.66 -12.11
CA PHE A 62 0.37 -1.58 -11.63
C PHE A 62 0.70 -2.84 -10.84
N LEU A 63 1.92 -3.34 -10.98
CA LEU A 63 2.41 -4.48 -10.21
C LEU A 63 3.27 -4.01 -9.05
N PHE A 64 3.00 -4.57 -7.89
CA PHE A 64 3.73 -4.30 -6.66
C PHE A 64 4.30 -5.59 -6.09
N TYR A 65 5.52 -5.49 -5.56
CA TYR A 65 6.18 -6.59 -4.87
C TYR A 65 5.90 -6.55 -3.37
N LEU A 66 5.59 -7.71 -2.79
CA LEU A 66 5.40 -7.92 -1.36
C LEU A 66 6.37 -8.98 -0.88
N SER A 67 7.27 -8.59 0.02
CA SER A 67 8.16 -9.53 0.69
C SER A 67 7.39 -10.43 1.67
N LYS A 68 7.98 -11.56 2.03
CA LYS A 68 7.46 -12.42 3.10
C LYS A 68 7.31 -11.65 4.42
N GLU A 69 8.26 -10.76 4.71
CA GLU A 69 8.21 -9.90 5.91
C GLU A 69 7.01 -8.96 5.87
N THR A 70 6.78 -8.26 4.74
CA THR A 70 5.60 -7.41 4.53
C THR A 70 4.31 -8.18 4.75
N LEU A 71 4.21 -9.39 4.21
CA LEU A 71 3.03 -10.24 4.39
C LEU A 71 2.83 -10.65 5.85
N ASN A 72 3.91 -10.96 6.59
CA ASN A 72 3.82 -11.37 7.98
C ASN A 72 3.45 -10.23 8.93
N ARG A 73 3.89 -9.00 8.64
CA ARG A 73 3.70 -7.83 9.50
C ARG A 73 2.42 -7.03 9.20
N SER A 74 1.80 -7.27 8.05
CA SER A 74 0.64 -6.50 7.60
C SER A 74 -0.58 -7.37 7.31
N ASN A 75 -1.72 -6.73 7.10
CA ASN A 75 -2.95 -7.40 6.70
C ASN A 75 -2.93 -7.91 5.24
N PHE A 76 -1.86 -7.66 4.49
CA PHE A 76 -1.71 -8.14 3.12
C PHE A 76 -1.61 -9.67 2.99
N LYS A 77 -1.27 -10.38 4.08
CA LYS A 77 -1.34 -11.86 4.09
C LYS A 77 -2.74 -12.41 3.78
N ASN A 78 -3.78 -11.63 4.09
CA ASN A 78 -5.19 -12.01 3.90
C ASN A 78 -5.85 -11.24 2.75
N ILE A 79 -5.05 -10.64 1.86
CA ILE A 79 -5.57 -9.84 0.76
C ILE A 79 -6.37 -10.71 -0.23
N LYS A 80 -7.45 -10.14 -0.78
CA LYS A 80 -8.33 -10.82 -1.73
C LYS A 80 -8.47 -10.00 -3.01
N ILE A 81 -8.68 -10.70 -4.14
CA ILE A 81 -9.04 -10.07 -5.41
C ILE A 81 -10.35 -9.30 -5.23
N GLY A 82 -10.44 -8.13 -5.84
CA GLY A 82 -11.58 -7.22 -5.73
C GLY A 82 -11.53 -6.26 -4.53
N LYS A 83 -10.60 -6.48 -3.56
CA LYS A 83 -10.47 -5.56 -2.42
C LYS A 83 -10.06 -4.17 -2.90
N ALA A 84 -10.74 -3.13 -2.38
CA ALA A 84 -10.32 -1.74 -2.55
C ALA A 84 -9.07 -1.45 -1.70
N ILE A 85 -8.14 -0.68 -2.27
CA ILE A 85 -6.85 -0.30 -1.66
C ILE A 85 -6.68 1.20 -1.78
N ASN A 86 -6.35 1.86 -0.68
CA ASN A 86 -5.93 3.24 -0.67
C ASN A 86 -4.53 3.37 -1.25
N LEU A 87 -4.29 4.38 -2.08
CA LEU A 87 -3.01 4.59 -2.74
C LEU A 87 -2.51 6.02 -2.51
N GLU A 88 -1.25 6.13 -2.14
CA GLU A 88 -0.53 7.40 -2.03
C GLU A 88 0.86 7.27 -2.66
N LYS A 89 1.24 8.23 -3.52
CA LYS A 89 2.60 8.31 -4.06
C LYS A 89 3.59 8.81 -3.02
N SER A 90 4.85 8.43 -3.18
CA SER A 90 5.94 9.00 -2.39
C SER A 90 6.03 10.53 -2.56
N LEU A 91 6.49 11.19 -1.51
CA LEU A 91 6.78 12.63 -1.53
C LEU A 91 7.95 12.95 -2.44
N PHE A 92 7.82 14.01 -3.22
CA PHE A 92 8.94 14.60 -3.95
C PHE A 92 9.65 15.64 -3.09
N HIS A 93 10.96 15.74 -3.25
CA HIS A 93 11.73 16.82 -2.65
C HIS A 93 11.20 18.19 -3.11
N GLY A 94 11.04 19.14 -2.19
CA GLY A 94 10.52 20.49 -2.47
C GLY A 94 9.00 20.63 -2.56
N LYS A 95 8.21 19.56 -2.39
CA LYS A 95 6.75 19.70 -2.23
C LYS A 95 6.36 20.04 -0.81
N LYS A 96 5.26 20.82 -0.68
CA LYS A 96 4.62 21.10 0.61
C LYS A 96 4.23 19.81 1.30
N ILE A 97 4.66 19.64 2.55
CA ILE A 97 4.24 18.55 3.42
C ILE A 97 2.95 19.00 4.10
N SER A 98 1.83 18.40 3.72
CA SER A 98 0.50 18.79 4.20
C SER A 98 0.00 17.93 5.37
N GLY A 99 0.69 16.85 5.69
CA GLY A 99 0.39 15.92 6.78
C GLY A 99 1.64 15.65 7.62
N HIS A 100 1.87 14.39 7.92
CA HIS A 100 2.99 13.93 8.74
C HIS A 100 3.99 13.14 7.88
N TYR A 101 5.22 12.99 8.36
CA TYR A 101 6.18 12.08 7.74
C TYR A 101 5.85 10.63 8.10
N ILE A 102 5.32 9.88 7.15
CA ILE A 102 4.94 8.49 7.31
C ILE A 102 5.83 7.62 6.43
N GLN A 103 6.41 6.56 6.99
CA GLN A 103 7.29 5.64 6.25
C GLN A 103 6.51 4.53 5.55
N GLY A 104 5.39 4.10 6.13
CA GLY A 104 4.62 2.94 5.64
C GLY A 104 5.26 1.60 6.00
N HIS A 105 6.19 1.58 6.96
CA HIS A 105 6.83 0.38 7.49
C HIS A 105 6.01 -0.12 8.67
N VAL A 106 5.13 -1.07 8.41
CA VAL A 106 4.22 -1.65 9.42
C VAL A 106 4.97 -2.65 10.28
N ASP A 107 4.90 -2.49 11.60
CA ASP A 107 5.53 -3.38 12.56
C ASP A 107 4.67 -4.60 12.88
N THR A 108 3.35 -4.40 13.05
CA THR A 108 2.41 -5.46 13.41
C THR A 108 0.97 -5.10 13.03
N THR A 109 0.08 -6.05 13.22
CA THR A 109 -1.38 -5.88 13.11
C THR A 109 -2.04 -6.19 14.44
N SER A 110 -3.13 -5.47 14.73
CA SER A 110 -3.99 -5.73 15.88
C SER A 110 -5.45 -5.82 15.46
N THR A 111 -6.29 -6.31 16.36
CA THR A 111 -7.74 -6.36 16.15
C THR A 111 -8.42 -5.39 17.10
N VAL A 112 -9.28 -4.54 16.57
CA VAL A 112 -10.14 -3.66 17.37
C VAL A 112 -11.05 -4.53 18.22
N LYS A 113 -10.95 -4.44 19.55
CA LYS A 113 -11.77 -5.18 20.50
C LYS A 113 -13.03 -4.44 20.91
N SER A 114 -12.91 -3.14 21.12
CA SER A 114 -14.04 -2.29 21.53
C SER A 114 -13.84 -0.88 21.00
N ILE A 115 -14.91 -0.17 20.83
CA ILE A 115 -14.95 1.24 20.50
C ILE A 115 -15.87 1.92 21.51
N ASN A 116 -15.35 2.85 22.29
CA ASN A 116 -16.12 3.68 23.21
C ASN A 116 -16.25 5.09 22.64
N ILE A 117 -17.49 5.55 22.47
CA ILE A 117 -17.76 6.91 22.01
C ILE A 117 -17.71 7.84 23.22
N ILE A 118 -16.84 8.86 23.15
CA ILE A 118 -16.70 9.91 24.15
C ILE A 118 -16.97 11.24 23.41
N ASP A 119 -18.15 11.80 23.60
CA ASP A 119 -18.66 12.99 22.88
C ASP A 119 -18.57 12.81 21.36
N ARG A 120 -17.62 13.52 20.69
CA ARG A 120 -17.36 13.46 19.25
C ARG A 120 -16.10 12.66 18.90
N SER A 121 -15.52 11.98 19.86
CA SER A 121 -14.28 11.22 19.71
C SER A 121 -14.51 9.74 19.97
N TRP A 122 -13.60 8.93 19.47
CA TRP A 122 -13.62 7.49 19.68
C TRP A 122 -12.35 7.08 20.45
N ASN A 123 -12.53 6.29 21.48
CA ASN A 123 -11.48 5.58 22.17
C ASN A 123 -11.53 4.11 21.71
N ILE A 124 -10.45 3.65 21.09
CA ILE A 124 -10.33 2.34 20.44
C ILE A 124 -9.35 1.47 21.21
#